data_05141ae1e663374cecf0bf065589d4a9
#
_entry.id   05141ae1e663374cecf0bf065589d4a9
#
_cell.length_a   1.000
_cell.length_b   1.000
_cell.length_c   1.000
_cell.angle_alpha   90.00
_cell.angle_beta   90.00
_cell.angle_gamma   90.00
#
_symmetry.space_group_name_H-M   'P 1'
#
loop_
_entity.id
_entity.type
_entity.pdbx_description
1 polymer ?
#
loop_
_entity_poly.entity_id
_entity_poly.type
_entity_poly.pdbx_seq_one_letter_code
_entity_poly.pdbx_strand_id
1 'polypeptide(L)'
;VEVLAEDGVDAAVLAHRDRLVPRVRRLLALRSELGDTTVPSTFELATDPVTACWQLLVLTPLPTGVAAELLDVDGWEPRLAAFDAALTALEAAGADELLGR
;
A
#
# COMPACT_ATOMS: atom_id res chain seq x y z
N VAL A 1 -20.20 18.78 4.35
CA VAL A 1 -20.36 18.24 4.93
C VAL A 1 -19.62 17.08 5.20
N GLU A 2 -19.62 16.46 5.86
CA GLU A 2 -19.02 15.48 6.28
C GLU A 2 -18.65 14.53 5.34
N VAL A 3 -18.36 14.87 4.27
CA VAL A 3 -17.93 14.01 3.24
C VAL A 3 -16.88 13.04 3.69
N LEU A 4 -15.97 13.50 4.51
CA LEU A 4 -14.92 12.60 4.95
C LEU A 4 -15.42 11.46 5.75
N ALA A 5 -16.41 11.72 6.56
CA ALA A 5 -16.96 10.67 7.38
C ALA A 5 -17.57 9.60 6.52
N GLU A 6 -18.13 9.99 5.38
CA GLU A 6 -18.74 9.02 4.52
C GLU A 6 -17.77 8.01 3.99
N ASP A 7 -16.57 8.46 3.68
CA ASP A 7 -15.59 7.57 3.10
C ASP A 7 -14.72 6.91 4.14
N GLY A 8 -14.87 7.26 5.39
CA GLY A 8 -14.07 6.68 6.45
C GLY A 8 -12.62 7.12 6.41
N VAL A 9 -12.33 8.19 5.69
CA VAL A 9 -10.96 8.69 5.57
C VAL A 9 -10.83 9.92 6.45
N ASP A 10 -10.32 9.72 7.65
CA ASP A 10 -10.11 10.81 8.60
C ASP A 10 -8.61 11.06 8.78
N ALA A 11 -8.27 11.91 9.72
CA ALA A 11 -6.88 12.28 9.95
C ALA A 11 -6.01 11.08 10.33
N ALA A 12 -6.56 10.14 11.09
CA ALA A 12 -5.80 8.95 11.48
C ALA A 12 -5.50 8.07 10.27
N VAL A 13 -6.47 7.93 9.37
CA VAL A 13 -6.29 7.14 8.15
C VAL A 13 -5.24 7.80 7.27
N LEU A 14 -5.30 9.13 7.12
CA LEU A 14 -4.34 9.85 6.30
C LEU A 14 -2.93 9.76 6.87
N ALA A 15 -2.80 9.84 8.18
CA ALA A 15 -1.49 9.70 8.82
C ALA A 15 -0.93 8.29 8.61
N HIS A 16 -1.79 7.28 8.69
CA HIS A 16 -1.36 5.90 8.47
C HIS A 16 -0.90 5.74 7.01
N ARG A 17 -1.69 6.26 6.06
CA ARG A 17 -1.32 6.22 4.65
C ARG A 17 0.06 6.87 4.43
N ASP A 18 0.27 8.03 5.04
CA ASP A 18 1.52 8.76 4.85
C ASP A 18 2.72 7.98 5.39
N ARG A 19 2.52 7.19 6.42
CA ARG A 19 3.59 6.32 6.92
C ARG A 19 3.86 5.15 6.00
N LEU A 20 2.85 4.70 5.26
CA LEU A 20 3.01 3.56 4.37
C LEU A 20 3.67 3.92 3.04
N VAL A 21 3.50 5.16 2.58
CA VAL A 21 4.02 5.58 1.28
C VAL A 21 5.52 5.33 1.13
N PRO A 22 6.39 5.76 2.06
CA PRO A 22 7.81 5.50 1.87
C PRO A 22 8.15 4.01 1.91
N ARG A 23 7.38 3.22 2.64
CA ARG A 23 7.60 1.78 2.67
C ARG A 23 7.28 1.15 1.33
N VAL A 24 6.18 1.57 0.71
CA VAL A 24 5.81 1.08 -0.62
C VAL A 24 6.86 1.50 -1.64
N ARG A 25 7.36 2.74 -1.55
CA ARG A 25 8.39 3.20 -2.47
C ARG A 25 9.66 2.36 -2.34
N ARG A 26 10.06 2.03 -1.11
CA ARG A 26 11.24 1.20 -0.91
C ARG A 26 11.02 -0.20 -1.47
N LEU A 27 9.83 -0.75 -1.29
CA LEU A 27 9.52 -2.06 -1.82
C LEU A 27 9.60 -2.08 -3.35
N LEU A 28 9.03 -1.05 -3.99
CA LEU A 28 9.05 -0.97 -5.44
C LEU A 28 10.47 -0.78 -5.96
N ALA A 29 11.29 -0.01 -5.25
CA ALA A 29 12.68 0.17 -5.64
C ALA A 29 13.45 -1.15 -5.53
N LEU A 30 13.20 -1.91 -4.47
CA LEU A 30 13.84 -3.21 -4.29
C LEU A 30 13.43 -4.17 -5.41
N ARG A 31 12.14 -4.19 -5.74
CA ARG A 31 11.67 -5.09 -6.78
C ARG A 31 12.23 -4.68 -8.14
N SER A 32 12.45 -3.39 -8.35
CA SER A 32 13.09 -2.94 -9.57
C SER A 32 14.51 -3.47 -9.66
N GLU A 33 15.23 -3.49 -8.54
CA GLU A 33 16.58 -4.05 -8.52
C GLU A 33 16.58 -5.55 -8.77
N LEU A 34 15.49 -6.20 -8.41
CA LEU A 34 15.35 -7.64 -8.66
C LEU A 34 14.83 -7.96 -10.06
N GLY A 35 14.61 -6.93 -10.87
CA GLY A 35 14.21 -7.11 -12.25
C GLY A 35 12.75 -6.79 -12.55
N ASP A 36 11.98 -6.42 -11.54
CA ASP A 36 10.57 -6.09 -11.72
C ASP A 36 10.45 -4.58 -11.94
N THR A 37 10.10 -4.17 -13.13
CA THR A 37 10.02 -2.75 -13.44
C THR A 37 8.61 -2.30 -13.78
N THR A 38 7.61 -3.03 -13.32
CA THR A 38 6.23 -2.75 -13.66
C THR A 38 5.76 -1.39 -13.16
N VAL A 39 6.11 -1.02 -11.93
CA VAL A 39 5.69 0.24 -11.33
C VAL A 39 6.91 0.99 -10.83
N PRO A 40 7.08 2.25 -11.26
CA PRO A 40 8.23 3.04 -10.76
C PRO A 40 8.03 3.42 -9.30
N SER A 41 9.14 3.48 -8.57
CA SER A 41 9.10 3.86 -7.17
C SER A 41 8.80 5.35 -6.97
N THR A 42 8.79 6.12 -8.05
CA THR A 42 8.55 7.56 -7.98
C THR A 42 7.11 7.92 -8.31
N PHE A 43 6.18 6.99 -8.13
CA PHE A 43 4.78 7.26 -8.38
C PHE A 43 4.27 8.45 -7.58
N GLU A 44 3.21 9.07 -8.06
CA GLU A 44 2.56 10.17 -7.36
C GLU A 44 1.14 9.79 -7.06
N LEU A 45 0.68 10.16 -5.86
CA LEU A 45 -0.68 9.86 -5.45
C LEU A 45 -1.58 11.04 -5.79
N ALA A 46 -2.86 10.71 -6.03
CA ALA A 46 -3.86 11.73 -6.29
C ALA A 46 -4.06 12.62 -5.07
N THR A 47 -4.55 13.83 -5.31
CA THR A 47 -4.83 14.74 -4.22
C THR A 47 -6.03 14.29 -3.41
N ASP A 48 -6.99 13.63 -4.06
CA ASP A 48 -8.17 13.12 -3.37
C ASP A 48 -7.78 12.00 -2.41
N PRO A 49 -8.11 12.14 -1.11
CA PRO A 49 -7.65 11.16 -0.12
C PRO A 49 -8.10 9.73 -0.37
N VAL A 50 -9.34 9.55 -0.81
CA VAL A 50 -9.87 8.20 -1.06
C VAL A 50 -9.17 7.59 -2.26
N THR A 51 -9.03 8.36 -3.33
CA THR A 51 -8.35 7.89 -4.53
C THR A 51 -6.90 7.56 -4.21
N ALA A 52 -6.24 8.37 -3.41
CA ALA A 52 -4.85 8.13 -3.04
C ALA A 52 -4.70 6.82 -2.26
N CYS A 53 -5.63 6.53 -1.37
CA CYS A 53 -5.59 5.26 -0.62
C CYS A 53 -5.75 4.07 -1.56
N TRP A 54 -6.70 4.14 -2.50
CA TRP A 54 -6.88 3.07 -3.47
C TRP A 54 -5.66 2.90 -4.35
N GLN A 55 -5.06 4.01 -4.79
CA GLN A 55 -3.87 3.96 -5.61
C GLN A 55 -2.74 3.26 -4.90
N LEU A 56 -2.56 3.53 -3.60
CA LEU A 56 -1.50 2.91 -2.84
C LEU A 56 -1.65 1.39 -2.83
N LEU A 57 -2.87 0.90 -2.66
CA LEU A 57 -3.13 -0.53 -2.69
C LEU A 57 -2.87 -1.12 -4.08
N VAL A 58 -3.32 -0.43 -5.11
CA VAL A 58 -3.19 -0.93 -6.48
C VAL A 58 -1.73 -0.95 -6.93
N LEU A 59 -0.94 0.04 -6.51
CA LEU A 59 0.46 0.11 -6.91
C LEU A 59 1.33 -0.93 -6.23
N THR A 60 0.90 -1.44 -5.08
CA THR A 60 1.69 -2.42 -4.34
C THR A 60 1.48 -3.81 -4.96
N PRO A 61 2.56 -4.57 -5.19
CA PRO A 61 2.44 -5.89 -5.82
C PRO A 61 1.96 -6.97 -4.86
N LEU A 62 0.70 -6.88 -4.48
CA LEU A 62 0.09 -7.84 -3.55
C LEU A 62 -0.32 -9.11 -4.27
N PRO A 63 -0.23 -10.27 -3.61
CA PRO A 63 -0.80 -11.50 -4.17
C PRO A 63 -2.30 -11.32 -4.41
N THR A 64 -2.82 -11.98 -5.44
CA THR A 64 -4.22 -11.79 -5.84
C THR A 64 -5.19 -12.04 -4.70
N GLY A 65 -4.98 -13.10 -3.92
CA GLY A 65 -5.88 -13.41 -2.81
C GLY A 65 -5.86 -12.35 -1.74
N VAL A 66 -4.67 -11.80 -1.45
CA VAL A 66 -4.54 -10.75 -0.44
C VAL A 66 -5.23 -9.48 -0.92
N ALA A 67 -5.04 -9.13 -2.18
CA ALA A 67 -5.69 -7.94 -2.73
C ALA A 67 -7.20 -8.07 -2.65
N ALA A 68 -7.74 -9.24 -2.95
CA ALA A 68 -9.17 -9.47 -2.87
C ALA A 68 -9.68 -9.34 -1.43
N GLU A 69 -8.92 -9.85 -0.47
CA GLU A 69 -9.31 -9.74 0.93
C GLU A 69 -9.35 -8.29 1.38
N LEU A 70 -8.41 -7.49 0.91
CA LEU A 70 -8.38 -6.07 1.28
C LEU A 70 -9.61 -5.33 0.76
N LEU A 71 -10.10 -5.71 -0.42
CA LEU A 71 -11.30 -5.10 -0.97
C LEU A 71 -12.53 -5.43 -0.14
N ASP A 72 -12.52 -6.58 0.53
CA ASP A 72 -13.65 -6.99 1.35
C ASP A 72 -13.64 -6.41 2.75
N VAL A 73 -12.56 -5.78 3.17
CA VAL A 73 -12.49 -5.19 4.49
C VAL A 73 -13.38 -3.95 4.54
N ASP A 74 -14.17 -3.85 5.62
CA ASP A 74 -15.11 -2.75 5.76
C ASP A 74 -14.44 -1.58 6.47
N GLY A 75 -14.29 -0.49 5.77
CA GLY A 75 -13.69 0.73 6.32
C GLY A 75 -12.20 0.86 6.04
N TRP A 76 -11.73 2.11 5.97
CA TRP A 76 -10.35 2.38 5.61
C TRP A 76 -9.36 2.11 6.73
N GLU A 77 -9.75 2.36 7.98
CA GLU A 77 -8.82 2.11 9.07
C GLU A 77 -8.44 0.63 9.16
N PRO A 78 -9.39 -0.31 9.22
CA PRO A 78 -9.03 -1.73 9.23
C PRO A 78 -8.41 -2.17 7.92
N ARG A 79 -8.79 -1.56 6.79
CA ARG A 79 -8.19 -1.92 5.51
C ARG A 79 -6.72 -1.57 5.46
N LEU A 80 -6.35 -0.37 5.92
CA LEU A 80 -4.94 0.01 5.96
C LEU A 80 -4.16 -0.81 6.97
N ALA A 81 -4.78 -1.21 8.07
CA ALA A 81 -4.12 -2.09 9.03
C ALA A 81 -3.81 -3.46 8.41
N ALA A 82 -4.76 -4.00 7.65
CA ALA A 82 -4.55 -5.26 6.95
C ALA A 82 -3.51 -5.11 5.85
N PHE A 83 -3.54 -3.97 5.15
CA PHE A 83 -2.55 -3.67 4.12
C PHE A 83 -1.15 -3.57 4.73
N ASP A 84 -1.04 -2.93 5.89
CA ASP A 84 0.23 -2.81 6.60
C ASP A 84 0.82 -4.19 6.90
N ALA A 85 -0.02 -5.12 7.38
CA ALA A 85 0.43 -6.47 7.67
C ALA A 85 0.91 -7.18 6.39
N ALA A 86 0.17 -7.01 5.30
CA ALA A 86 0.54 -7.60 4.03
C ALA A 86 1.85 -7.00 3.51
N LEU A 87 2.02 -5.69 3.68
CA LEU A 87 3.23 -5.01 3.26
C LEU A 87 4.44 -5.50 4.05
N THR A 88 4.26 -5.73 5.35
CA THR A 88 5.33 -6.28 6.18
C THR A 88 5.77 -7.64 5.67
N ALA A 89 4.82 -8.48 5.28
CA ALA A 89 5.14 -9.79 4.73
C ALA A 89 5.91 -9.67 3.41
N LEU A 90 5.52 -8.70 2.56
CA LEU A 90 6.23 -8.48 1.31
C LEU A 90 7.64 -7.97 1.54
N GLU A 91 7.81 -7.11 2.53
CA GLU A 91 9.14 -6.58 2.86
C GLU A 91 10.05 -7.72 3.34
N ALA A 92 9.53 -8.61 4.15
CA ALA A 92 10.30 -9.74 4.63
C ALA A 92 10.68 -10.68 3.48
N ALA A 93 9.74 -10.95 2.58
CA ALA A 93 10.01 -11.80 1.44
C ALA A 93 11.06 -11.17 0.52
N GLY A 94 10.99 -9.86 0.32
CA GLY A 94 11.96 -9.16 -0.50
C GLY A 94 13.36 -9.22 0.10
N ALA A 95 13.46 -9.07 1.42
CA ALA A 95 14.73 -9.14 2.10
C ALA A 95 15.32 -10.54 1.98
N ASP A 96 14.50 -11.58 2.16
CA ASP A 96 14.95 -12.95 2.01
C ASP A 96 15.44 -13.22 0.60
N GLU A 97 14.72 -12.72 -0.39
CA GLU A 97 15.09 -12.90 -1.78
C GLU A 97 16.43 -12.24 -2.08
N LEU A 98 16.63 -11.05 -1.55
CA LEU A 98 17.86 -10.31 -1.74
C LEU A 98 19.03 -11.02 -1.07
N LEU A 99 18.82 -11.53 0.15
CA LEU A 99 19.88 -12.24 0.88
C LEU A 99 20.19 -13.60 0.27
N GLY A 100 19.24 -14.18 -0.43
CA GLY A 100 19.44 -15.47 -1.06
C GLY A 100 20.25 -15.41 -2.33
N ARG A 101 20.62 -14.22 -2.76
CA ARG A 101 21.42 -14.07 -3.96
C ARG A 101 22.90 -14.13 -3.62
#